data_d6501db4169007baf9f1b898203c770d
#
_entry.id   d6501db4169007baf9f1b898203c770d
#
_cell.length_a   1.000
_cell.length_b   1.000
_cell.length_c   1.000
_cell.angle_alpha   90.00
_cell.angle_beta   90.00
_cell.angle_gamma   90.00
#
_symmetry.space_group_name_H-M   'P 1'
#
loop_
_entity.id
_entity.type
_entity.pdbx_description
1 polymer ?
#
loop_
_entity_poly.entity_id
_entity_poly.type
_entity_poly.pdbx_seq_one_letter_code
_entity_poly.pdbx_strand_id
1 'polypeptide(L)'
;YGATVQGIDTLEETIQLLTAGRIDATLNADVSFYDYLNVHPDADFKLVAQTEDASHVAIPLRKGDASATLLDAINTAIDDLRADGTLKELSEKYFGQDISAEN
;
A
#
# COMPACT_ATOMS: atom_id res chain seq x y z
N TYR A 1 -3.47 6.56 25.49
CA TYR A 1 -2.16 5.89 25.60
C TYR A 1 -0.98 6.89 25.78
N GLY A 2 -1.23 8.22 25.75
CA GLY A 2 -0.22 9.23 26.05
C GLY A 2 0.83 9.48 24.97
N ALA A 3 0.65 8.96 23.77
CA ALA A 3 1.52 9.24 22.63
C ALA A 3 1.25 10.62 22.05
N THR A 4 2.32 11.32 21.64
CA THR A 4 2.21 12.56 20.85
C THR A 4 2.22 12.20 19.37
N VAL A 5 1.24 12.66 18.61
CA VAL A 5 1.10 12.39 17.18
C VAL A 5 1.40 13.66 16.40
N GLN A 6 2.25 13.54 15.36
CA GLN A 6 2.58 14.61 14.44
C GLN A 6 2.36 14.14 13.00
N GLY A 7 1.69 14.95 12.18
CA GLY A 7 1.57 14.71 10.74
C GLY A 7 2.85 15.11 10.02
N ILE A 8 3.30 14.26 9.09
CA ILE A 8 4.47 14.49 8.23
C ILE A 8 4.01 14.30 6.78
N ASP A 9 4.49 15.12 5.87
CA ASP A 9 3.96 15.20 4.50
C ASP A 9 4.38 14.01 3.60
N THR A 10 5.55 13.43 3.86
CA THR A 10 6.09 12.36 3.01
C THR A 10 6.60 11.16 3.82
N LEU A 11 6.53 9.96 3.22
CA LEU A 11 7.10 8.75 3.80
C LEU A 11 8.61 8.89 4.01
N GLU A 12 9.32 9.43 3.04
CA GLU A 12 10.77 9.62 3.09
C GLU A 12 11.19 10.46 4.31
N GLU A 13 10.53 11.60 4.53
CA GLU A 13 10.78 12.45 5.69
C GLU A 13 10.50 11.73 7.00
N THR A 14 9.42 10.95 7.05
CA THR A 14 9.05 10.15 8.21
C THR A 14 10.12 9.11 8.55
N ILE A 15 10.64 8.41 7.54
CA ILE A 15 11.72 7.42 7.71
C ILE A 15 13.02 8.10 8.17
N GLN A 16 13.35 9.26 7.63
CA GLN A 16 14.51 10.04 8.09
C GLN A 16 14.40 10.44 9.57
N LEU A 17 13.22 10.86 10.02
CA LEU A 17 12.97 11.19 11.42
C LEU A 17 13.08 9.95 12.32
N LEU A 18 12.55 8.81 11.88
CA LEU A 18 12.64 7.54 12.60
C LEU A 18 14.11 7.10 12.74
N THR A 19 14.86 7.09 11.65
CA THR A 19 16.28 6.70 11.63
C THR A 19 17.15 7.66 12.46
N ALA A 20 16.81 8.95 12.49
CA ALA A 20 17.48 9.94 13.33
C ALA A 20 17.07 9.87 14.81
N GLY A 21 16.17 8.96 15.20
CA GLY A 21 15.68 8.83 16.59
C GLY A 21 14.85 10.02 17.07
N ARG A 22 14.26 10.78 16.15
CA ARG A 22 13.40 11.93 16.48
C ARG A 22 11.94 11.56 16.68
N ILE A 23 11.54 10.41 16.17
CA ILE A 23 10.26 9.76 16.43
C ILE A 23 10.53 8.29 16.76
N ASP A 24 9.63 7.68 17.52
CA ASP A 24 9.77 6.29 17.98
C ASP A 24 9.07 5.30 17.04
N ALA A 25 8.02 5.74 16.35
CA ALA A 25 7.24 4.92 15.42
C ALA A 25 6.53 5.80 14.39
N THR A 26 6.12 5.18 13.29
CA THR A 26 5.31 5.80 12.25
C THR A 26 4.22 4.87 11.77
N LEU A 27 3.16 5.45 11.20
CA LEU A 27 2.02 4.75 10.61
C LEU A 27 1.87 5.18 9.14
N ASN A 28 1.81 4.20 8.25
CA ASN A 28 1.50 4.41 6.83
C ASN A 28 0.94 3.10 6.25
N ALA A 29 0.56 3.11 4.97
CA ALA A 29 0.20 1.90 4.28
C ALA A 29 1.39 0.92 4.25
N ASP A 30 1.15 -0.34 4.57
CA ASP A 30 2.17 -1.39 4.62
C ASP A 30 2.89 -1.56 3.27
N VAL A 31 2.15 -1.48 2.15
CA VAL A 31 2.71 -1.53 0.79
C VAL A 31 3.79 -0.47 0.55
N SER A 32 3.66 0.72 1.14
CA SER A 32 4.65 1.78 1.02
C SER A 32 5.95 1.41 1.75
N PHE A 33 5.85 0.74 2.89
CA PHE A 33 7.03 0.24 3.61
C PHE A 33 7.68 -0.95 2.90
N TYR A 34 6.91 -1.87 2.33
CA TYR A 34 7.46 -2.98 1.54
C TYR A 34 8.20 -2.51 0.31
N ASP A 35 7.64 -1.56 -0.44
CA ASP A 35 8.31 -0.96 -1.60
C ASP A 35 9.60 -0.25 -1.18
N TYR A 36 9.56 0.53 -0.10
CA TYR A 36 10.74 1.19 0.44
C TYR A 36 11.84 0.20 0.84
N LEU A 37 11.52 -0.87 1.58
CA LEU A 37 12.46 -1.90 2.00
C LEU A 37 13.02 -2.70 0.82
N ASN A 38 12.24 -2.91 -0.23
CA ASN A 38 12.69 -3.57 -1.44
C ASN A 38 13.78 -2.76 -2.18
N VAL A 39 13.66 -1.44 -2.16
CA VAL A 39 14.65 -0.51 -2.76
C VAL A 39 15.82 -0.22 -1.80
N HIS A 40 15.58 -0.29 -0.48
CA HIS A 40 16.55 0.03 0.57
C HIS A 40 16.67 -1.15 1.55
N PRO A 41 17.31 -2.26 1.15
CA PRO A 41 17.38 -3.48 1.97
C PRO A 41 18.16 -3.30 3.28
N ASP A 42 19.00 -2.26 3.37
CA ASP A 42 19.79 -1.94 4.56
C ASP A 42 19.09 -0.93 5.49
N ALA A 43 17.81 -0.60 5.25
CA ALA A 43 17.07 0.34 6.08
C ALA A 43 16.90 -0.20 7.51
N ASP A 44 17.24 0.64 8.49
CA ASP A 44 17.24 0.28 9.92
C ASP A 44 15.88 0.55 10.58
N PHE A 45 14.83 -0.11 10.06
CA PHE A 45 13.52 -0.16 10.70
C PHE A 45 12.79 -1.47 10.33
N LYS A 46 11.73 -1.78 11.04
CA LYS A 46 10.90 -2.96 10.79
C LYS A 46 9.42 -2.65 11.00
N LEU A 47 8.56 -3.37 10.28
CA LEU A 47 7.13 -3.39 10.57
C LEU A 47 6.90 -4.21 11.84
N VAL A 48 6.17 -3.63 12.80
CA VAL A 48 5.90 -4.25 14.10
C VAL A 48 4.45 -4.66 14.29
N ALA A 49 3.53 -4.04 13.53
CA ALA A 49 2.10 -4.36 13.56
C ALA A 49 1.43 -3.94 12.27
N GLN A 50 0.32 -4.60 11.96
CA GLN A 50 -0.62 -4.23 10.90
C GLN A 50 -2.01 -4.14 11.51
N THR A 51 -2.89 -3.34 10.91
CA THR A 51 -4.30 -3.30 11.29
C THR A 51 -5.01 -4.56 10.80
N GLU A 52 -6.04 -5.00 11.52
CA GLU A 52 -6.83 -6.18 11.13
C GLU A 52 -7.64 -5.93 9.85
N ASP A 53 -8.08 -4.68 9.64
CA ASP A 53 -8.85 -4.29 8.47
C ASP A 53 -7.91 -3.86 7.33
N ALA A 54 -8.01 -4.54 6.20
CA ALA A 54 -7.30 -4.14 4.98
C ALA A 54 -7.93 -2.89 4.37
N SER A 55 -7.08 -1.96 3.91
CA SER A 55 -7.51 -0.83 3.11
C SER A 55 -7.68 -1.25 1.65
N HIS A 56 -8.81 -0.89 1.04
CA HIS A 56 -9.01 -1.09 -0.39
C HIS A 56 -8.60 0.15 -1.17
N VAL A 57 -7.83 -0.06 -2.23
CA VAL A 57 -7.57 0.98 -3.24
C VAL A 57 -8.50 0.77 -4.43
N ALA A 58 -8.89 1.85 -5.09
CA ALA A 58 -9.83 1.80 -6.19
C ALA A 58 -9.44 2.77 -7.30
N ILE A 59 -9.90 2.49 -8.51
CA ILE A 59 -9.81 3.39 -9.66
C ILE A 59 -11.04 4.29 -9.63
N PRO A 60 -10.94 5.58 -9.30
CA PRO A 60 -12.09 6.47 -9.23
C PRO A 60 -12.57 6.85 -10.64
N LEU A 61 -13.86 6.74 -10.86
CA LEU A 61 -14.52 7.20 -12.08
C LEU A 61 -15.54 8.29 -11.77
N ARG A 62 -15.85 9.12 -12.78
CA ARG A 62 -16.94 10.09 -12.66
C ARG A 62 -18.27 9.34 -12.50
N LYS A 63 -19.09 9.75 -11.55
CA LYS A 63 -20.45 9.20 -11.39
C LYS A 63 -21.32 9.55 -12.58
N GLY A 64 -22.16 8.62 -13.01
CA GLY A 64 -23.15 8.78 -14.07
C GLY A 64 -23.07 7.68 -15.13
N ASP A 65 -24.14 7.58 -15.93
CA ASP A 65 -24.32 6.50 -16.91
C ASP A 65 -23.24 6.50 -18.02
N ALA A 66 -22.65 7.66 -18.31
CA ALA A 66 -21.57 7.79 -19.28
C ALA A 66 -20.31 7.01 -18.92
N SER A 67 -20.11 6.66 -17.64
CA SER A 67 -18.96 5.90 -17.15
C SER A 67 -19.29 4.42 -16.89
N ALA A 68 -20.54 3.99 -17.04
CA ALA A 68 -20.96 2.63 -16.69
C ALA A 68 -20.21 1.57 -17.51
N THR A 69 -20.15 1.74 -18.83
CA THR A 69 -19.45 0.79 -19.71
C THR A 69 -17.94 0.71 -19.39
N LEU A 70 -17.33 1.83 -19.04
CA LEU A 70 -15.92 1.86 -18.65
C LEU A 70 -15.71 1.17 -17.29
N LEU A 71 -16.62 1.38 -16.34
CA LEU A 71 -16.59 0.71 -15.05
C LEU A 71 -16.66 -0.81 -15.20
N ASP A 72 -17.59 -1.30 -16.01
CA ASP A 72 -17.74 -2.73 -16.27
C ASP A 72 -16.49 -3.31 -16.95
N ALA A 73 -15.92 -2.59 -17.91
CA ALA A 73 -14.70 -3.01 -18.60
C ALA A 73 -13.50 -3.08 -17.66
N ILE A 74 -13.34 -2.09 -16.76
CA ILE A 74 -12.25 -2.08 -15.76
C ILE A 74 -12.42 -3.22 -14.75
N ASN A 75 -13.61 -3.42 -14.23
CA ASN A 75 -13.87 -4.52 -13.29
C ASN A 75 -13.58 -5.88 -13.94
N THR A 76 -14.07 -6.11 -15.16
CA THR A 76 -13.79 -7.34 -15.92
C THR A 76 -12.28 -7.53 -16.11
N ALA A 77 -11.54 -6.50 -16.49
CA ALA A 77 -10.09 -6.59 -16.67
C ALA A 77 -9.36 -6.92 -15.35
N ILE A 78 -9.80 -6.36 -14.23
CA ILE A 78 -9.22 -6.67 -12.90
C ILE A 78 -9.49 -8.13 -12.54
N ASP A 79 -10.71 -8.63 -12.78
CA ASP A 79 -11.08 -10.01 -12.51
C ASP A 79 -10.27 -10.99 -13.38
N ASP A 80 -10.08 -10.68 -14.67
CA ASP A 80 -9.26 -11.47 -15.58
C ASP A 80 -7.79 -11.51 -15.13
N LEU A 81 -7.20 -10.36 -14.76
CA LEU A 81 -5.83 -10.26 -14.27
C LEU A 81 -5.62 -10.97 -12.92
N ARG A 82 -6.66 -11.05 -12.12
CA ARG A 82 -6.67 -11.83 -10.88
C ARG A 82 -6.71 -13.33 -11.18
N ALA A 83 -7.60 -13.73 -12.10
CA ALA A 83 -7.81 -15.12 -12.45
C ALA A 83 -6.60 -15.75 -13.15
N ASP A 84 -5.88 -15.01 -13.99
CA ASP A 84 -4.69 -15.48 -14.69
C ASP A 84 -3.39 -15.42 -13.85
N GLY A 85 -3.47 -14.84 -12.65
CA GLY A 85 -2.35 -14.73 -11.71
C GLY A 85 -1.44 -13.51 -11.92
N THR A 86 -1.73 -12.65 -12.90
CA THR A 86 -0.90 -11.46 -13.20
C THR A 86 -0.82 -10.50 -12.01
N LEU A 87 -1.93 -10.28 -11.30
CA LEU A 87 -1.93 -9.40 -10.11
C LEU A 87 -1.03 -9.96 -9.01
N LYS A 88 -1.06 -11.26 -8.79
CA LYS A 88 -0.18 -11.92 -7.82
C LYS A 88 1.29 -11.79 -8.22
N GLU A 89 1.64 -12.08 -9.46
CA GLU A 89 3.01 -11.96 -9.96
C GLU A 89 3.56 -10.53 -9.80
N LEU A 90 2.78 -9.52 -10.18
CA LEU A 90 3.15 -8.12 -10.00
C LEU A 90 3.30 -7.75 -8.52
N SER A 91 2.39 -8.23 -7.69
CA SER A 91 2.41 -8.00 -6.25
C SER A 91 3.69 -8.56 -5.62
N GLU A 92 4.00 -9.82 -5.87
CA GLU A 92 5.21 -10.46 -5.38
C GLU A 92 6.48 -9.79 -5.90
N LYS A 93 6.48 -9.35 -7.17
CA LYS A 93 7.62 -8.67 -7.80
C LYS A 93 7.95 -7.33 -7.14
N TYR A 94 6.94 -6.51 -6.84
CA TYR A 94 7.16 -5.14 -6.35
C TYR A 94 7.13 -5.01 -4.82
N PHE A 95 6.39 -5.88 -4.15
CA PHE A 95 6.19 -5.80 -2.68
C PHE A 95 6.75 -7.01 -1.92
N GLY A 96 7.28 -8.02 -2.63
CA GLY A 96 7.83 -9.22 -2.01
C GLY A 96 6.77 -10.17 -1.44
N GLN A 97 5.48 -9.85 -1.60
CA GLN A 97 4.34 -10.63 -1.11
C GLN A 97 3.10 -10.37 -1.94
N ASP A 98 2.13 -11.28 -1.88
CA ASP A 98 0.84 -11.11 -2.56
C ASP A 98 -0.09 -10.19 -1.73
N ILE A 99 -0.22 -8.93 -2.16
CA ILE A 99 -1.16 -7.94 -1.61
C ILE A 99 -2.45 -7.85 -2.44
N SER A 100 -2.59 -8.65 -3.50
CA SER A 100 -3.76 -8.64 -4.39
C SER A 100 -4.85 -9.61 -3.97
N ALA A 101 -4.57 -10.48 -2.99
CA ALA A 101 -5.54 -11.45 -2.49
C ALA A 101 -6.73 -10.75 -1.83
N GLU A 102 -7.94 -11.23 -2.12
CA GLU A 102 -9.15 -10.81 -1.40
C GLU A 102 -9.13 -11.42 0.00
N ASN A 103 -9.32 -10.58 0.99
CA ASN A 103 -9.50 -11.00 2.38
C ASN A 103 -10.97 -11.25 2.70
#